data_455016a2daa956d84addd6d21d06a358
#
_entry.id   455016a2daa956d84addd6d21d06a358
#
_cell.length_a   1.000
_cell.length_b   1.000
_cell.length_c   1.000
_cell.angle_alpha   90.00
_cell.angle_beta   90.00
_cell.angle_gamma   90.00
#
_symmetry.space_group_name_H-M   'P 1'
#
loop_
_entity.id
_entity.type
_entity.pdbx_description
1 polymer ?
#
loop_
_entity_poly.entity_id
_entity_poly.type
_entity_poly.pdbx_seq_one_letter_code
_entity_poly.pdbx_strand_id
1 'polypeptide(L)'
;MRPEFQQIINRLQWIRNRMDEYILDKGGSTESAESLLDYVNAICSIPDFSQIRNGCETFAGNTDLEYIPEILASGYFTSMYKFAKDCTALKHVDRLYTDHVTTFVYAFYGCTQLREIDGLITSAATTLGEAFHNCSSLVAIHEPLNVSSVTSQMDTTFTGCANLEYLRFSGTLNADIWLSGAPKLSVDSLLSVINSLVDLNQVAVPTTRKITFGARNKAKLSVSQLALVTDKGWTVV
;
A
#
# COMPACT_ATOMS: atom_id res chain seq x y z
N MET A 1 13.90 33.46 2.92
CA MET A 1 13.69 32.01 3.13
C MET A 1 13.54 31.38 1.75
N ARG A 2 14.19 30.26 1.46
CA ARG A 2 14.03 29.60 0.14
C ARG A 2 12.61 29.09 0.01
N PRO A 3 11.97 29.18 -1.16
CA PRO A 3 10.59 28.74 -1.36
C PRO A 3 10.34 27.28 -0.92
N GLU A 4 11.35 26.43 -1.09
CA GLU A 4 11.31 25.02 -0.69
C GLU A 4 11.13 24.83 0.83
N PHE A 5 11.82 25.67 1.64
CA PHE A 5 11.65 25.63 3.10
C PHE A 5 10.27 26.10 3.54
N GLN A 6 9.69 27.08 2.85
CA GLN A 6 8.33 27.54 3.17
C GLN A 6 7.29 26.46 2.88
N GLN A 7 7.47 25.71 1.79
CA GLN A 7 6.60 24.58 1.50
C GLN A 7 6.68 23.48 2.57
N ILE A 8 7.90 23.15 3.04
CA ILE A 8 8.10 22.18 4.13
C ILE A 8 7.40 22.66 5.41
N ILE A 9 7.56 23.95 5.77
CA ILE A 9 6.91 24.54 6.95
C ILE A 9 5.39 24.44 6.84
N ASN A 10 4.82 24.83 5.70
CA ASN A 10 3.38 24.78 5.49
C ASN A 10 2.83 23.34 5.62
N ARG A 11 3.61 22.35 5.15
CA ARG A 11 3.26 20.93 5.26
C ARG A 11 3.31 20.42 6.68
N LEU A 12 4.38 20.75 7.41
CA LEU A 12 4.49 20.39 8.82
C LEU A 12 3.35 21.01 9.63
N GLN A 13 2.96 22.25 9.33
CA GLN A 13 1.81 22.91 9.95
C GLN A 13 0.48 22.21 9.63
N TRP A 14 0.29 21.77 8.38
CA TRP A 14 -0.91 21.03 7.99
C TRP A 14 -0.99 19.67 8.72
N ILE A 15 0.11 18.91 8.73
CA ILE A 15 0.21 17.64 9.47
C ILE A 15 -0.08 17.90 10.95
N ARG A 16 0.55 18.92 11.52
CA ARG A 16 0.33 19.36 12.90
C ARG A 16 -1.15 19.58 13.19
N ASN A 17 -1.82 20.40 12.40
CA ASN A 17 -3.23 20.74 12.63
C ASN A 17 -4.14 19.50 12.56
N ARG A 18 -3.89 18.60 11.59
CA ARG A 18 -4.66 17.34 11.49
C ARG A 18 -4.41 16.41 12.67
N MET A 19 -3.18 16.36 13.16
CA MET A 19 -2.83 15.56 14.33
C MET A 19 -3.43 16.16 15.60
N ASP A 20 -3.42 17.48 15.75
CA ASP A 20 -4.08 18.19 16.85
C ASP A 20 -5.57 17.86 16.91
N GLU A 21 -6.28 18.03 15.79
CA GLU A 21 -7.70 17.70 15.68
C GLU A 21 -7.98 16.24 16.07
N TYR A 22 -7.17 15.31 15.57
CA TYR A 22 -7.35 13.89 15.85
C TYR A 22 -7.05 13.52 17.31
N ILE A 23 -5.95 14.07 17.88
CA ILE A 23 -5.56 13.81 19.26
C ILE A 23 -6.62 14.36 20.22
N LEU A 24 -7.12 15.59 19.98
CA LEU A 24 -8.15 16.22 20.79
C LEU A 24 -9.49 15.48 20.70
N ASP A 25 -9.88 15.02 19.51
CA ASP A 25 -11.08 14.18 19.31
C ASP A 25 -11.01 12.87 20.12
N LYS A 26 -9.82 12.34 20.35
CA LYS A 26 -9.58 11.13 21.14
C LYS A 26 -9.25 11.38 22.61
N GLY A 27 -9.38 12.61 23.09
CA GLY A 27 -9.17 12.98 24.49
C GLY A 27 -7.70 13.10 24.90
N GLY A 28 -6.79 13.24 23.94
CA GLY A 28 -5.37 13.54 24.19
C GLY A 28 -5.10 15.02 24.36
N SER A 29 -3.85 15.40 24.61
CA SER A 29 -3.37 16.79 24.71
C SER A 29 -2.20 17.04 23.81
N THR A 30 -2.18 18.22 23.17
CA THR A 30 -1.11 18.71 22.30
C THR A 30 -0.41 19.94 22.85
N GLU A 31 -0.72 20.36 24.07
CA GLU A 31 -0.29 21.64 24.67
C GLU A 31 1.23 21.84 24.72
N SER A 32 2.02 20.76 24.69
CA SER A 32 3.50 20.81 24.72
C SER A 32 4.16 20.29 23.44
N ALA A 33 3.40 20.00 22.40
CA ALA A 33 3.97 19.40 21.19
C ALA A 33 4.61 20.47 20.28
N GLU A 34 5.94 20.54 20.26
CA GLU A 34 6.71 21.48 19.44
C GLU A 34 7.35 20.82 18.21
N SER A 35 7.50 19.49 18.20
CA SER A 35 8.06 18.69 17.13
C SER A 35 7.15 17.59 16.65
N LEU A 36 7.42 17.01 15.48
CA LEU A 36 6.69 15.82 15.00
C LEU A 36 6.80 14.66 15.99
N LEU A 37 7.93 14.51 16.68
CA LEU A 37 8.15 13.49 17.70
C LEU A 37 7.27 13.74 18.92
N ASP A 38 7.05 15.00 19.33
CA ASP A 38 6.16 15.34 20.43
C ASP A 38 4.70 15.00 20.08
N TYR A 39 4.29 15.21 18.83
CA TYR A 39 2.96 14.78 18.37
C TYR A 39 2.82 13.26 18.39
N VAL A 40 3.85 12.51 17.96
CA VAL A 40 3.87 11.04 18.08
C VAL A 40 3.77 10.61 19.53
N ASN A 41 4.52 11.25 20.43
CA ASN A 41 4.47 10.97 21.86
C ASN A 41 3.11 11.34 22.48
N ALA A 42 2.51 12.44 22.05
CA ALA A 42 1.15 12.84 22.48
C ALA A 42 0.10 11.82 22.03
N ILE A 43 0.19 11.31 20.80
CA ILE A 43 -0.63 10.18 20.32
C ILE A 43 -0.42 8.96 21.23
N CYS A 44 0.83 8.63 21.58
CA CYS A 44 1.15 7.51 22.45
C CYS A 44 0.66 7.70 23.89
N SER A 45 0.41 8.92 24.34
CA SER A 45 -0.09 9.24 25.69
C SER A 45 -1.60 9.17 25.86
N ILE A 46 -2.36 8.95 24.80
CA ILE A 46 -3.81 8.85 24.86
C ILE A 46 -4.23 7.64 25.71
N PRO A 47 -5.08 7.81 26.74
CA PRO A 47 -5.39 6.75 27.70
C PRO A 47 -6.03 5.49 27.13
N ASP A 48 -6.75 5.60 26.01
CA ASP A 48 -7.30 4.46 25.26
C ASP A 48 -6.66 4.38 23.87
N PHE A 49 -5.40 4.00 23.85
CA PHE A 49 -4.63 3.82 22.62
C PHE A 49 -5.26 2.76 21.68
N SER A 50 -6.16 1.91 22.20
CA SER A 50 -6.90 0.95 21.40
C SER A 50 -7.79 1.62 20.34
N GLN A 51 -8.17 2.87 20.57
CA GLN A 51 -8.99 3.67 19.66
C GLN A 51 -8.19 4.32 18.51
N ILE A 52 -6.85 4.46 18.66
CA ILE A 52 -5.99 5.09 17.64
C ILE A 52 -5.41 4.05 16.66
N ARG A 53 -5.85 2.82 16.69
CA ARG A 53 -5.40 1.77 15.76
C ARG A 53 -5.82 2.02 14.31
N ASN A 54 -6.13 3.27 13.98
CA ASN A 54 -6.73 3.62 12.72
C ASN A 54 -5.93 4.72 11.99
N GLY A 55 -5.11 4.32 11.02
CA GLY A 55 -4.48 5.23 10.07
C GLY A 55 -5.43 5.76 8.98
N CYS A 56 -6.76 5.59 9.19
CA CYS A 56 -7.76 5.96 8.19
C CYS A 56 -7.74 7.45 7.90
N GLU A 57 -7.72 7.75 6.61
CA GLU A 57 -7.87 9.10 6.06
C GLU A 57 -6.84 10.14 6.59
N THR A 58 -5.74 9.68 7.23
CA THR A 58 -4.74 10.57 7.86
C THR A 58 -4.28 11.71 6.94
N PHE A 59 -4.01 11.41 5.68
CA PHE A 59 -3.56 12.38 4.68
C PHE A 59 -4.54 12.54 3.52
N ALA A 60 -5.69 11.87 3.56
CA ALA A 60 -6.62 11.81 2.43
C ALA A 60 -7.00 13.20 1.89
N GLY A 61 -6.91 13.37 0.57
CA GLY A 61 -7.24 14.62 -0.10
C GLY A 61 -6.20 15.75 0.04
N ASN A 62 -5.04 15.49 0.65
CA ASN A 62 -3.98 16.48 0.69
C ASN A 62 -3.23 16.54 -0.65
N THR A 63 -3.66 17.45 -1.52
CA THR A 63 -3.11 17.61 -2.86
C THR A 63 -1.74 18.28 -2.90
N ASP A 64 -1.27 18.84 -1.78
CA ASP A 64 0.02 19.51 -1.64
C ASP A 64 1.09 18.62 -0.97
N LEU A 65 0.66 17.46 -0.43
CA LEU A 65 1.57 16.52 0.21
C LEU A 65 2.43 15.81 -0.85
N GLU A 66 3.74 16.08 -0.85
CA GLU A 66 4.67 15.44 -1.81
C GLU A 66 5.42 14.25 -1.22
N TYR A 67 5.51 14.15 0.10
CA TYR A 67 6.37 13.20 0.80
C TYR A 67 5.77 12.78 2.13
N ILE A 68 5.76 11.48 2.40
CA ILE A 68 5.43 10.92 3.70
C ILE A 68 6.72 10.34 4.30
N PRO A 69 7.25 10.94 5.38
CA PRO A 69 8.43 10.43 6.06
C PRO A 69 8.15 9.14 6.81
N GLU A 70 9.19 8.49 7.30
CA GLU A 70 9.09 7.36 8.22
C GLU A 70 8.24 7.75 9.43
N ILE A 71 7.14 7.02 9.65
CA ILE A 71 6.21 7.26 10.74
C ILE A 71 6.27 6.08 11.71
N LEU A 72 7.01 6.21 12.81
CA LEU A 72 7.14 5.17 13.84
C LEU A 72 5.79 4.79 14.45
N ALA A 73 4.89 5.77 14.64
CA ALA A 73 3.54 5.53 15.16
C ALA A 73 2.68 4.64 14.25
N SER A 74 3.06 4.45 12.98
CA SER A 74 2.32 3.55 12.09
C SER A 74 2.32 2.09 12.56
N GLY A 75 3.28 1.68 13.39
CA GLY A 75 3.29 0.36 14.02
C GLY A 75 2.10 0.05 14.92
N TYR A 76 1.32 1.07 15.30
CA TYR A 76 0.07 0.91 16.05
C TYR A 76 -1.18 0.83 15.17
N PHE A 77 -1.05 1.12 13.89
CA PHE A 77 -2.19 1.09 12.98
C PHE A 77 -2.66 -0.35 12.72
N THR A 78 -3.96 -0.54 12.79
CA THR A 78 -4.62 -1.79 12.35
C THR A 78 -5.38 -1.60 11.04
N SER A 79 -5.55 -0.35 10.60
CA SER A 79 -6.19 0.02 9.34
C SER A 79 -5.48 1.21 8.70
N MET A 80 -5.27 1.13 7.40
CA MET A 80 -4.84 2.23 6.54
C MET A 80 -5.90 2.55 5.47
N TYR A 81 -7.18 2.37 5.82
CA TYR A 81 -8.27 2.71 4.90
C TYR A 81 -8.18 4.17 4.45
N LYS A 82 -8.02 4.41 3.15
CA LYS A 82 -7.85 5.73 2.55
C LYS A 82 -6.71 6.58 3.12
N PHE A 83 -5.68 5.99 3.67
CA PHE A 83 -4.58 6.67 4.39
C PHE A 83 -4.06 7.94 3.70
N ALA A 84 -3.70 7.83 2.42
CA ALA A 84 -3.25 8.93 1.57
C ALA A 84 -4.07 8.99 0.26
N LYS A 85 -5.35 8.61 0.33
CA LYS A 85 -6.24 8.65 -0.85
C LYS A 85 -6.28 10.05 -1.46
N ASP A 86 -6.12 10.12 -2.79
CA ASP A 86 -6.17 11.36 -3.59
C ASP A 86 -5.09 12.41 -3.19
N CYS A 87 -3.96 11.97 -2.61
CA CYS A 87 -2.77 12.81 -2.43
C CYS A 87 -2.02 12.93 -3.77
N THR A 88 -2.55 13.75 -4.67
CA THR A 88 -2.12 13.79 -6.08
C THR A 88 -0.70 14.31 -6.29
N ALA A 89 -0.14 15.09 -5.35
CA ALA A 89 1.25 15.57 -5.40
C ALA A 89 2.25 14.62 -4.72
N LEU A 90 1.78 13.56 -4.02
CA LEU A 90 2.63 12.64 -3.29
C LEU A 90 3.58 11.92 -4.26
N LYS A 91 4.89 12.03 -4.02
CA LYS A 91 5.95 11.47 -4.88
C LYS A 91 6.65 10.27 -4.25
N HIS A 92 6.76 10.25 -2.94
CA HIS A 92 7.52 9.24 -2.22
C HIS A 92 6.94 8.99 -0.83
N VAL A 93 7.05 7.73 -0.38
CA VAL A 93 6.67 7.28 0.96
C VAL A 93 7.83 6.48 1.53
N ASP A 94 8.38 6.95 2.65
CA ASP A 94 9.37 6.20 3.43
C ASP A 94 8.74 5.00 4.13
N ARG A 95 9.56 4.29 4.89
CA ARG A 95 9.14 3.11 5.64
C ARG A 95 7.98 3.42 6.58
N LEU A 96 6.92 2.62 6.44
CA LEU A 96 5.78 2.59 7.36
C LEU A 96 5.76 1.24 8.09
N TYR A 97 5.65 1.29 9.41
CA TYR A 97 5.56 0.10 10.28
C TYR A 97 4.10 -0.38 10.31
N THR A 98 3.74 -1.21 9.34
CA THR A 98 2.36 -1.63 9.08
C THR A 98 2.11 -3.12 9.33
N ASP A 99 2.94 -3.73 10.18
CA ASP A 99 2.91 -5.15 10.52
C ASP A 99 1.60 -5.62 11.17
N HIS A 100 0.82 -4.69 11.77
CA HIS A 100 -0.49 -4.96 12.35
C HIS A 100 -1.67 -4.51 11.48
N VAL A 101 -1.41 -3.89 10.33
CA VAL A 101 -2.46 -3.38 9.45
C VAL A 101 -3.13 -4.52 8.70
N THR A 102 -4.43 -4.67 8.91
CA THR A 102 -5.25 -5.71 8.27
C THR A 102 -5.92 -5.23 6.98
N THR A 103 -6.10 -3.91 6.79
CA THR A 103 -6.72 -3.36 5.59
C THR A 103 -5.95 -2.17 5.02
N PHE A 104 -5.66 -2.24 3.73
CA PHE A 104 -5.06 -1.17 2.93
C PHE A 104 -6.03 -0.64 1.86
N VAL A 105 -7.34 -0.90 2.02
CA VAL A 105 -8.33 -0.48 1.01
C VAL A 105 -8.22 1.03 0.77
N TYR A 106 -8.00 1.40 -0.51
CA TYR A 106 -7.78 2.78 -0.96
C TYR A 106 -6.56 3.49 -0.35
N ALA A 107 -5.61 2.80 0.28
CA ALA A 107 -4.55 3.44 1.06
C ALA A 107 -3.80 4.55 0.30
N PHE A 108 -3.45 4.32 -0.96
CA PHE A 108 -2.80 5.27 -1.87
C PHE A 108 -3.58 5.50 -3.17
N TYR A 109 -4.89 5.25 -3.13
CA TYR A 109 -5.76 5.45 -4.30
C TYR A 109 -5.59 6.88 -4.86
N GLY A 110 -5.40 7.01 -6.17
CA GLY A 110 -5.32 8.32 -6.82
C GLY A 110 -4.04 9.13 -6.55
N CYS A 111 -3.01 8.53 -5.94
CA CYS A 111 -1.70 9.16 -5.77
C CYS A 111 -0.95 9.20 -7.11
N THR A 112 -1.39 10.04 -8.03
CA THR A 112 -0.98 10.03 -9.44
C THR A 112 0.50 10.33 -9.65
N GLN A 113 1.16 11.05 -8.74
CA GLN A 113 2.59 11.37 -8.80
C GLN A 113 3.47 10.45 -7.94
N LEU A 114 2.89 9.52 -7.18
CA LEU A 114 3.64 8.58 -6.35
C LEU A 114 4.53 7.71 -7.23
N ARG A 115 5.84 7.73 -6.97
CA ARG A 115 6.85 7.00 -7.75
C ARG A 115 7.36 5.77 -7.03
N GLU A 116 7.59 5.87 -5.73
CA GLU A 116 8.24 4.83 -4.95
C GLU A 116 7.67 4.76 -3.53
N ILE A 117 7.64 3.53 -3.00
CA ILE A 117 7.33 3.23 -1.60
C ILE A 117 8.46 2.36 -1.07
N ASP A 118 9.20 2.83 -0.07
CA ASP A 118 10.39 2.14 0.43
C ASP A 118 10.07 0.97 1.34
N GLY A 119 9.11 1.11 2.24
CA GLY A 119 8.79 0.04 3.17
C GLY A 119 7.31 0.00 3.52
N LEU A 120 6.64 -1.07 3.09
CA LEU A 120 5.25 -1.34 3.41
C LEU A 120 5.11 -2.80 3.85
N ILE A 121 4.89 -3.02 5.15
CA ILE A 121 4.75 -4.35 5.71
C ILE A 121 3.28 -4.78 5.58
N THR A 122 3.01 -5.86 4.85
CA THR A 122 1.65 -6.35 4.61
C THR A 122 1.37 -7.73 5.20
N SER A 123 2.17 -8.16 6.20
CA SER A 123 2.09 -9.50 6.79
C SER A 123 0.74 -9.83 7.42
N ALA A 124 0.05 -8.83 7.98
CA ALA A 124 -1.29 -8.99 8.56
C ALA A 124 -2.43 -8.61 7.59
N ALA A 125 -2.11 -8.14 6.38
CA ALA A 125 -3.10 -7.62 5.45
C ALA A 125 -4.06 -8.72 4.95
N THR A 126 -5.34 -8.54 5.18
CA THR A 126 -6.40 -9.41 4.64
C THR A 126 -6.98 -8.88 3.34
N THR A 127 -6.77 -7.58 3.06
CA THR A 127 -7.20 -6.93 1.83
C THR A 127 -6.25 -5.81 1.40
N LEU A 128 -5.99 -5.76 0.10
CA LEU A 128 -5.26 -4.70 -0.60
C LEU A 128 -6.14 -4.03 -1.68
N GLY A 129 -7.48 -4.13 -1.53
CA GLY A 129 -8.43 -3.64 -2.52
C GLY A 129 -8.19 -2.17 -2.87
N GLU A 130 -7.95 -1.89 -4.16
CA GLU A 130 -7.69 -0.56 -4.70
C GLU A 130 -6.56 0.23 -4.00
N ALA A 131 -5.67 -0.47 -3.28
CA ALA A 131 -4.62 0.19 -2.49
C ALA A 131 -3.74 1.13 -3.31
N PHE A 132 -3.44 0.78 -4.57
CA PHE A 132 -2.60 1.55 -5.50
C PHE A 132 -3.35 1.94 -6.78
N HIS A 133 -4.67 1.88 -6.76
CA HIS A 133 -5.47 2.23 -7.93
C HIS A 133 -5.16 3.65 -8.40
N ASN A 134 -4.91 3.82 -9.71
CA ASN A 134 -4.53 5.10 -10.34
C ASN A 134 -3.22 5.73 -9.80
N CYS A 135 -2.32 4.96 -9.21
CA CYS A 135 -0.94 5.40 -8.97
C CYS A 135 -0.16 5.37 -10.30
N SER A 136 -0.51 6.25 -11.22
CA SER A 136 -0.05 6.20 -12.62
C SER A 136 1.45 6.42 -12.79
N SER A 137 2.12 7.09 -11.84
CA SER A 137 3.57 7.30 -11.83
C SER A 137 4.35 6.27 -11.02
N LEU A 138 3.68 5.34 -10.33
CA LEU A 138 4.33 4.35 -9.46
C LEU A 138 5.23 3.44 -10.28
N VAL A 139 6.52 3.41 -9.92
CA VAL A 139 7.56 2.60 -10.58
C VAL A 139 7.93 1.39 -9.73
N ALA A 140 8.05 1.58 -8.41
CA ALA A 140 8.53 0.54 -7.51
C ALA A 140 7.81 0.52 -6.16
N ILE A 141 7.59 -0.70 -5.66
CA ILE A 141 7.31 -1.01 -4.27
C ILE A 141 8.49 -1.86 -3.81
N HIS A 142 9.39 -1.29 -3.00
CA HIS A 142 10.70 -1.89 -2.72
C HIS A 142 10.62 -3.11 -1.82
N GLU A 143 9.78 -3.09 -0.77
CA GLU A 143 9.57 -4.27 0.06
C GLU A 143 8.58 -5.24 -0.60
N PRO A 144 8.82 -6.55 -0.48
CA PRO A 144 7.88 -7.54 -0.98
C PRO A 144 6.53 -7.44 -0.24
N LEU A 145 5.44 -7.32 -0.99
CA LEU A 145 4.11 -7.41 -0.40
C LEU A 145 3.85 -8.86 0.05
N ASN A 146 3.69 -9.06 1.36
CA ASN A 146 3.27 -10.35 1.88
C ASN A 146 1.78 -10.54 1.64
N VAL A 147 1.44 -11.60 0.90
CA VAL A 147 0.06 -11.88 0.46
C VAL A 147 -0.56 -13.10 1.14
N SER A 148 0.11 -13.67 2.16
CA SER A 148 -0.34 -14.91 2.80
C SER A 148 -1.70 -14.81 3.48
N SER A 149 -2.02 -13.65 4.04
CA SER A 149 -3.29 -13.38 4.74
C SER A 149 -4.35 -12.75 3.84
N VAL A 150 -4.03 -12.44 2.57
CA VAL A 150 -4.97 -11.80 1.65
C VAL A 150 -6.04 -12.79 1.23
N THR A 151 -7.29 -12.48 1.59
CA THR A 151 -8.47 -13.29 1.28
C THR A 151 -9.43 -12.63 0.29
N SER A 152 -9.31 -11.31 0.11
CA SER A 152 -10.09 -10.55 -0.87
C SER A 152 -9.41 -10.54 -2.25
N GLN A 153 -10.21 -10.32 -3.29
CA GLN A 153 -9.69 -10.17 -4.65
C GLN A 153 -8.71 -8.99 -4.75
N MET A 154 -7.70 -9.16 -5.59
CA MET A 154 -6.69 -8.13 -5.92
C MET A 154 -6.87 -7.63 -7.36
N ASP A 155 -8.09 -7.70 -7.89
CA ASP A 155 -8.41 -7.33 -9.27
C ASP A 155 -8.24 -5.84 -9.56
N THR A 156 -8.46 -4.99 -8.57
CA THR A 156 -8.37 -3.53 -8.71
C THR A 156 -7.14 -2.91 -8.05
N THR A 157 -6.34 -3.71 -7.34
CA THR A 157 -5.18 -3.21 -6.54
C THR A 157 -4.21 -2.38 -7.38
N PHE A 158 -3.86 -2.84 -8.60
CA PHE A 158 -2.89 -2.20 -9.48
C PHE A 158 -3.52 -1.60 -10.75
N THR A 159 -4.83 -1.39 -10.76
CA THR A 159 -5.50 -0.75 -11.89
C THR A 159 -4.98 0.68 -12.06
N GLY A 160 -4.57 1.03 -13.28
CA GLY A 160 -4.02 2.35 -13.59
C GLY A 160 -2.57 2.58 -13.15
N CYS A 161 -1.85 1.56 -12.66
CA CYS A 161 -0.42 1.64 -12.34
C CYS A 161 0.44 1.52 -13.61
N ALA A 162 0.25 2.43 -14.56
CA ALA A 162 0.79 2.33 -15.92
C ALA A 162 2.32 2.27 -16.00
N ASN A 163 3.02 2.73 -14.97
CA ASN A 163 4.48 2.79 -14.91
C ASN A 163 5.12 1.76 -13.95
N LEU A 164 4.33 0.93 -13.27
CA LEU A 164 4.85 -0.03 -12.31
C LEU A 164 5.72 -1.09 -12.99
N GLU A 165 6.99 -1.10 -12.63
CA GLU A 165 8.01 -2.01 -13.18
C GLU A 165 8.48 -3.02 -12.14
N TYR A 166 8.62 -2.58 -10.88
CA TYR A 166 9.17 -3.37 -9.80
C TYR A 166 8.13 -3.66 -8.73
N LEU A 167 7.76 -4.94 -8.63
CA LEU A 167 6.82 -5.48 -7.66
C LEU A 167 7.28 -6.87 -7.25
N ARG A 168 7.36 -7.14 -5.96
CA ARG A 168 7.61 -8.48 -5.44
C ARG A 168 6.52 -8.90 -4.48
N PHE A 169 6.17 -10.18 -4.52
CA PHE A 169 5.34 -10.81 -3.52
C PHE A 169 6.17 -11.74 -2.64
N SER A 170 5.74 -11.90 -1.40
CA SER A 170 6.19 -12.93 -0.47
C SER A 170 4.97 -13.66 0.11
N GLY A 171 5.21 -14.88 0.57
CA GLY A 171 4.14 -15.74 1.04
C GLY A 171 3.30 -16.34 -0.10
N THR A 172 2.09 -16.80 0.21
CA THR A 172 1.27 -17.59 -0.71
C THR A 172 -0.07 -16.88 -0.97
N LEU A 173 -0.30 -16.49 -2.23
CA LEU A 173 -1.54 -15.83 -2.66
C LEU A 173 -2.62 -16.85 -2.99
N ASN A 174 -3.77 -16.72 -2.34
CA ASN A 174 -4.99 -17.47 -2.63
C ASN A 174 -6.18 -16.55 -2.93
N ALA A 175 -5.97 -15.58 -3.81
CA ALA A 175 -7.00 -14.63 -4.26
C ALA A 175 -6.79 -14.27 -5.72
N ASP A 176 -7.85 -13.99 -6.46
CA ASP A 176 -7.74 -13.54 -7.85
C ASP A 176 -6.91 -12.26 -7.96
N ILE A 177 -6.11 -12.14 -9.01
CA ILE A 177 -5.25 -10.98 -9.23
C ILE A 177 -5.26 -10.51 -10.67
N TRP A 178 -5.31 -9.17 -10.86
CA TRP A 178 -5.23 -8.53 -12.16
C TRP A 178 -4.00 -7.63 -12.25
N LEU A 179 -3.13 -7.94 -13.22
CA LEU A 179 -1.89 -7.22 -13.51
C LEU A 179 -1.98 -6.43 -14.84
N SER A 180 -3.12 -6.48 -15.51
CA SER A 180 -3.34 -5.77 -16.78
C SER A 180 -3.22 -4.26 -16.64
N GLY A 181 -3.52 -3.71 -15.46
CA GLY A 181 -3.35 -2.30 -15.13
C GLY A 181 -1.90 -1.84 -14.91
N ALA A 182 -0.96 -2.78 -14.80
CA ALA A 182 0.48 -2.55 -14.62
C ALA A 182 1.29 -3.14 -15.79
N PRO A 183 1.17 -2.62 -17.02
CA PRO A 183 1.70 -3.25 -18.23
C PRO A 183 3.22 -3.22 -18.35
N LYS A 184 3.92 -2.50 -17.48
CA LYS A 184 5.39 -2.38 -17.50
C LYS A 184 6.11 -3.31 -16.53
N LEU A 185 5.40 -4.14 -15.76
CA LEU A 185 6.04 -5.08 -14.83
C LEU A 185 7.20 -5.83 -15.49
N SER A 186 8.33 -5.92 -14.80
CA SER A 186 9.47 -6.70 -15.25
C SER A 186 9.16 -8.20 -15.25
N VAL A 187 9.94 -8.99 -15.98
CA VAL A 187 9.82 -10.46 -15.96
C VAL A 187 10.01 -10.99 -14.53
N ASP A 188 10.98 -10.45 -13.80
CA ASP A 188 11.26 -10.85 -12.42
C ASP A 188 10.07 -10.54 -11.49
N SER A 189 9.42 -9.39 -11.68
CA SER A 189 8.19 -9.04 -10.94
C SER A 189 7.04 -10.01 -11.25
N LEU A 190 6.84 -10.33 -12.52
CA LEU A 190 5.83 -11.30 -12.96
C LEU A 190 6.10 -12.70 -12.38
N LEU A 191 7.37 -13.14 -12.41
CA LEU A 191 7.77 -14.43 -11.83
C LEU A 191 7.63 -14.45 -10.30
N SER A 192 7.91 -13.34 -9.62
CA SER A 192 7.66 -13.23 -8.19
C SER A 192 6.19 -13.46 -7.85
N VAL A 193 5.26 -12.87 -8.62
CA VAL A 193 3.83 -13.11 -8.46
C VAL A 193 3.47 -14.56 -8.75
N ILE A 194 3.93 -15.13 -9.87
CA ILE A 194 3.65 -16.54 -10.26
C ILE A 194 4.14 -17.51 -9.18
N ASN A 195 5.33 -17.29 -8.63
CA ASN A 195 5.90 -18.15 -7.60
C ASN A 195 5.09 -18.09 -6.30
N SER A 196 4.46 -16.96 -5.99
CA SER A 196 3.62 -16.77 -4.81
C SER A 196 2.20 -17.34 -4.96
N LEU A 197 1.77 -17.78 -6.15
CA LEU A 197 0.44 -18.40 -6.30
C LEU A 197 0.36 -19.71 -5.54
N VAL A 198 -0.73 -19.91 -4.78
CA VAL A 198 -1.01 -21.19 -4.13
C VAL A 198 -1.15 -22.29 -5.18
N ASP A 199 -0.69 -23.50 -4.85
CA ASP A 199 -0.99 -24.68 -5.66
C ASP A 199 -2.42 -25.15 -5.33
N LEU A 200 -3.35 -24.88 -6.25
CA LEU A 200 -4.77 -25.20 -6.08
C LEU A 200 -5.02 -26.72 -6.12
N ASN A 201 -4.08 -27.52 -6.64
CA ASN A 201 -4.17 -28.97 -6.62
C ASN A 201 -3.90 -29.55 -5.22
N GLN A 202 -3.34 -28.73 -4.30
CA GLN A 202 -2.99 -29.12 -2.94
C GLN A 202 -3.93 -28.53 -1.88
N VAL A 203 -4.93 -27.71 -2.27
CA VAL A 203 -5.88 -27.12 -1.31
C VAL A 203 -6.98 -28.11 -0.96
N ALA A 204 -7.38 -28.15 0.32
CA ALA A 204 -8.38 -29.10 0.82
C ALA A 204 -9.78 -28.88 0.23
N VAL A 205 -10.11 -27.63 -0.12
CA VAL A 205 -11.39 -27.27 -0.72
C VAL A 205 -11.13 -26.82 -2.15
N PRO A 206 -11.71 -27.51 -3.16
CA PRO A 206 -11.54 -27.12 -4.56
C PRO A 206 -11.97 -25.66 -4.78
N THR A 207 -11.07 -24.85 -5.25
CA THR A 207 -11.31 -23.46 -5.60
C THR A 207 -10.80 -23.16 -7.00
N THR A 208 -11.43 -22.21 -7.66
CA THR A 208 -10.94 -21.69 -8.94
C THR A 208 -10.35 -20.30 -8.71
N ARG A 209 -9.18 -20.04 -9.28
CA ARG A 209 -8.50 -18.73 -9.20
C ARG A 209 -8.07 -18.29 -10.58
N LYS A 210 -8.04 -16.98 -10.76
CA LYS A 210 -7.67 -16.36 -12.03
C LYS A 210 -6.53 -15.37 -11.84
N ILE A 211 -5.62 -15.37 -12.81
CA ILE A 211 -4.62 -14.33 -12.96
C ILE A 211 -4.79 -13.68 -14.34
N THR A 212 -4.92 -12.35 -14.34
CA THR A 212 -5.04 -11.57 -15.57
C THR A 212 -3.75 -10.76 -15.77
N PHE A 213 -2.90 -11.21 -16.69
CA PHE A 213 -1.65 -10.50 -16.99
C PHE A 213 -1.86 -9.29 -17.87
N GLY A 214 -2.86 -9.31 -18.77
CA GLY A 214 -2.96 -8.41 -19.89
C GLY A 214 -1.96 -8.72 -21.02
N ALA A 215 -2.25 -8.28 -22.23
CA ALA A 215 -1.48 -8.66 -23.41
C ALA A 215 0.03 -8.34 -23.30
N ARG A 216 0.39 -7.16 -22.77
CA ARG A 216 1.78 -6.72 -22.66
C ARG A 216 2.61 -7.56 -21.70
N ASN A 217 2.08 -7.88 -20.53
CA ASN A 217 2.78 -8.70 -19.55
C ASN A 217 2.85 -10.15 -20.00
N LYS A 218 1.75 -10.67 -20.57
CA LYS A 218 1.70 -12.04 -21.12
C LYS A 218 2.76 -12.27 -22.21
N ALA A 219 2.98 -11.28 -23.07
CA ALA A 219 3.98 -11.34 -24.14
C ALA A 219 5.44 -11.38 -23.65
N LYS A 220 5.71 -11.01 -22.39
CA LYS A 220 7.05 -11.10 -21.79
C LYS A 220 7.38 -12.49 -21.25
N LEU A 221 6.36 -13.32 -21.02
CA LEU A 221 6.50 -14.63 -20.41
C LEU A 221 6.64 -15.73 -21.48
N SER A 222 7.55 -16.66 -21.27
CA SER A 222 7.67 -17.85 -22.09
C SER A 222 6.51 -18.82 -21.85
N VAL A 223 6.33 -19.77 -22.77
CA VAL A 223 5.32 -20.84 -22.62
C VAL A 223 5.54 -21.62 -21.32
N SER A 224 6.80 -21.94 -20.99
CA SER A 224 7.13 -22.66 -19.76
C SER A 224 6.82 -21.84 -18.48
N GLN A 225 7.01 -20.52 -18.51
CA GLN A 225 6.67 -19.65 -17.39
C GLN A 225 5.14 -19.52 -17.20
N LEU A 226 4.38 -19.46 -18.30
CA LEU A 226 2.92 -19.50 -18.23
C LEU A 226 2.40 -20.87 -17.77
N ALA A 227 3.07 -21.97 -18.12
CA ALA A 227 2.73 -23.30 -17.64
C ALA A 227 2.80 -23.42 -16.11
N LEU A 228 3.74 -22.72 -15.44
CA LEU A 228 3.81 -22.69 -13.97
C LEU A 228 2.50 -22.23 -13.31
N VAL A 229 1.74 -21.38 -13.99
CA VAL A 229 0.44 -20.89 -13.50
C VAL A 229 -0.63 -21.98 -13.63
N THR A 230 -0.72 -22.59 -14.81
CA THR A 230 -1.71 -23.65 -15.10
C THR A 230 -1.41 -24.94 -14.35
N ASP A 231 -0.14 -25.27 -14.15
CA ASP A 231 0.30 -26.43 -13.37
C ASP A 231 -0.11 -26.32 -11.88
N LYS A 232 -0.26 -25.08 -11.37
CA LYS A 232 -0.83 -24.81 -10.05
C LYS A 232 -2.37 -24.78 -10.05
N GLY A 233 -3.04 -25.10 -11.16
CA GLY A 233 -4.50 -25.13 -11.29
C GLY A 233 -5.17 -23.76 -11.51
N TRP A 234 -4.40 -22.68 -11.76
CA TRP A 234 -4.93 -21.34 -12.02
C TRP A 234 -5.35 -21.14 -13.47
N THR A 235 -6.35 -20.30 -13.67
CA THR A 235 -6.77 -19.86 -15.02
C THR A 235 -6.03 -18.60 -15.41
N VAL A 236 -5.35 -18.61 -16.57
CA VAL A 236 -4.71 -17.45 -17.19
C VAL A 236 -5.70 -16.74 -18.09
N VAL A 237 -5.96 -15.45 -17.81
CA VAL A 237 -6.87 -14.58 -18.60
C VAL A 237 -6.09 -13.49 -19.33
#